data_d22e744fd26ba176f41df89686cfeaf0
#
_entry.id   d22e744fd26ba176f41df89686cfeaf0
#
_cell.length_a   1.000
_cell.length_b   1.000
_cell.length_c   1.000
_cell.angle_alpha   90.00
_cell.angle_beta   90.00
_cell.angle_gamma   90.00
#
_symmetry.space_group_name_H-M   'P 1'
#
loop_
_entity.id
_entity.type
_entity.pdbx_description
1 polymer ?
#
loop_
_entity_poly.entity_id
_entity_poly.type
_entity_poly.pdbx_seq_one_letter_code
_entity_poly.pdbx_strand_id
1 'polypeptide(L)'
;MVIFMTRKFTISKFQKDIIGYEFCHPEILRHARTRRQYYQNKQNKEKTDTMEPMATLGDAVLDLIVINRLYKDRERDEGRLSQEKEKEVKKRKTCALAKRLHYHEYIRWGKGEEQDKIWNSGVDTFDTCIEALIGAVFLDAQKSKLNGVKCAEEMLVRLHFFKNI
;
A
#
# COMPACT_ATOMS: atom_id res chain seq x y z
N MET A 1 -31.94 -14.48 -13.33
CA MET A 1 -31.67 -13.55 -12.25
C MET A 1 -30.39 -13.98 -11.58
N VAL A 2 -29.25 -13.45 -12.04
CA VAL A 2 -27.91 -13.80 -11.52
C VAL A 2 -27.70 -12.95 -10.27
N ILE A 3 -27.72 -13.58 -9.12
CA ILE A 3 -27.39 -12.93 -7.83
C ILE A 3 -25.87 -12.72 -7.84
N PHE A 4 -25.42 -11.50 -8.13
CA PHE A 4 -24.06 -11.07 -7.84
C PHE A 4 -23.89 -11.06 -6.31
N MET A 5 -23.41 -12.16 -5.76
CA MET A 5 -22.87 -12.20 -4.42
C MET A 5 -21.60 -11.33 -4.41
N THR A 6 -21.73 -10.04 -4.15
CA THR A 6 -20.63 -9.20 -3.75
C THR A 6 -20.11 -9.74 -2.42
N ARG A 7 -19.02 -10.51 -2.49
CA ARG A 7 -18.25 -10.86 -1.29
C ARG A 7 -17.71 -9.56 -0.70
N LYS A 8 -18.43 -8.96 0.23
CA LYS A 8 -17.87 -7.92 1.11
C LYS A 8 -16.78 -8.59 1.94
N PHE A 9 -15.56 -8.55 1.46
CA PHE A 9 -14.42 -8.93 2.27
C PHE A 9 -14.34 -7.94 3.45
N THR A 10 -14.43 -8.45 4.66
CA THR A 10 -14.28 -7.61 5.85
C THR A 10 -12.84 -7.13 5.97
N ILE A 11 -12.62 -5.97 6.58
CA ILE A 11 -11.28 -5.45 6.87
C ILE A 11 -10.46 -6.46 7.69
N SER A 12 -11.09 -7.16 8.61
CA SER A 12 -10.43 -8.23 9.38
C SER A 12 -9.88 -9.33 8.47
N LYS A 13 -10.66 -9.77 7.48
CA LYS A 13 -10.21 -10.77 6.52
C LYS A 13 -9.06 -10.25 5.63
N PHE A 14 -9.12 -8.99 5.22
CA PHE A 14 -8.02 -8.35 4.49
C PHE A 14 -6.72 -8.41 5.29
N GLN A 15 -6.75 -8.04 6.57
CA GLN A 15 -5.58 -8.06 7.44
C GLN A 15 -5.02 -9.48 7.62
N LYS A 16 -5.86 -10.45 7.99
CA LYS A 16 -5.42 -11.82 8.34
C LYS A 16 -5.04 -12.65 7.13
N ASP A 17 -5.93 -12.69 6.15
CA ASP A 17 -5.84 -13.66 5.06
C ASP A 17 -5.02 -13.13 3.89
N ILE A 18 -5.07 -11.83 3.63
CA ILE A 18 -4.42 -11.20 2.47
C ILE A 18 -3.04 -10.67 2.85
N ILE A 19 -2.97 -9.63 3.67
CA ILE A 19 -1.69 -8.99 3.96
C ILE A 19 -0.88 -9.68 5.06
N GLY A 20 -1.52 -10.49 5.92
CA GLY A 20 -0.87 -11.19 7.02
C GLY A 20 -0.35 -10.27 8.11
N TYR A 21 -0.93 -9.08 8.25
CA TYR A 21 -0.60 -8.10 9.27
C TYR A 21 -1.87 -7.58 9.93
N GLU A 22 -1.98 -7.71 11.24
CA GLU A 22 -3.10 -7.19 12.02
C GLU A 22 -2.70 -5.88 12.70
N PHE A 23 -3.39 -4.80 12.37
CA PHE A 23 -3.12 -3.48 12.93
C PHE A 23 -3.53 -3.38 14.40
N CYS A 24 -2.59 -2.97 15.24
CA CYS A 24 -2.86 -2.64 16.64
C CYS A 24 -3.60 -1.30 16.77
N HIS A 25 -3.43 -0.41 15.78
CA HIS A 25 -4.03 0.92 15.72
C HIS A 25 -4.89 1.04 14.45
N PRO A 26 -6.18 0.65 14.52
CA PRO A 26 -7.06 0.58 13.34
C PRO A 26 -7.23 1.91 12.60
N GLU A 27 -7.03 3.04 13.29
CA GLU A 27 -7.06 4.37 12.69
C GLU A 27 -5.96 4.55 11.63
N ILE A 28 -4.79 3.94 11.81
CA ILE A 28 -3.68 4.03 10.83
C ILE A 28 -4.09 3.36 9.53
N LEU A 29 -4.66 2.15 9.59
CA LEU A 29 -5.18 1.49 8.39
C LEU A 29 -6.33 2.27 7.76
N ARG A 30 -7.20 2.89 8.57
CA ARG A 30 -8.29 3.74 8.06
C ARG A 30 -7.73 4.93 7.26
N HIS A 31 -6.69 5.61 7.74
CA HIS A 31 -6.06 6.73 7.03
C HIS A 31 -5.42 6.24 5.72
N ALA A 32 -4.67 5.13 5.74
CA ALA A 32 -4.06 4.53 4.56
C ALA A 32 -5.05 4.10 3.46
N ARG A 33 -6.32 3.97 3.80
CA ARG A 33 -7.41 3.58 2.90
C ARG A 33 -8.31 4.74 2.50
N THR A 34 -8.03 5.97 2.94
CA THR A 34 -8.90 7.11 2.73
C THR A 34 -8.26 8.09 1.75
N ARG A 35 -8.87 8.25 0.59
CA ARG A 35 -8.48 9.26 -0.42
C ARG A 35 -8.85 10.66 0.06
N ARG A 36 -8.05 11.66 -0.32
CA ARG A 36 -8.32 13.07 -0.04
C ARG A 36 -9.69 13.49 -0.54
N GLN A 37 -10.09 13.02 -1.70
CA GLN A 37 -11.39 13.30 -2.34
C GLN A 37 -12.58 12.77 -1.54
N TYR A 38 -12.37 11.78 -0.65
CA TYR A 38 -13.42 11.28 0.24
C TYR A 38 -14.00 12.38 1.14
N TYR A 39 -13.20 13.39 1.49
CA TYR A 39 -13.60 14.48 2.37
C TYR A 39 -14.04 15.76 1.66
N GLN A 40 -14.00 15.84 0.34
CA GLN A 40 -14.29 17.08 -0.40
C GLN A 40 -15.67 17.70 -0.08
N ASN A 41 -16.64 16.90 0.31
CA ASN A 41 -18.00 17.35 0.64
C ASN A 41 -18.33 17.25 2.14
N LYS A 42 -17.35 17.04 3.01
CA LYS A 42 -17.56 16.92 4.45
C LYS A 42 -16.95 18.14 5.15
N GLN A 43 -17.81 19.01 5.68
CA GLN A 43 -17.39 20.09 6.57
C GLN A 43 -16.69 19.48 7.80
N ASN A 44 -15.49 19.96 8.13
CA ASN A 44 -14.73 19.63 9.35
C ASN A 44 -13.94 18.29 9.36
N LYS A 45 -13.03 18.07 8.42
CA LYS A 45 -11.97 17.09 8.70
C LYS A 45 -10.60 17.57 8.23
N GLU A 46 -9.64 17.38 9.12
CA GLU A 46 -8.24 17.68 8.86
C GLU A 46 -7.75 16.89 7.64
N LYS A 47 -7.12 17.59 6.71
CA LYS A 47 -6.54 17.00 5.48
C LYS A 47 -5.46 15.95 5.75
N THR A 48 -5.09 15.76 7.01
CA THR A 48 -4.05 14.82 7.47
C THR A 48 -4.51 13.37 7.58
N ASP A 49 -5.83 13.15 7.66
CA ASP A 49 -6.42 11.81 7.83
C ASP A 49 -6.59 11.07 6.49
N THR A 50 -5.68 11.27 5.55
CA THR A 50 -5.73 10.71 4.20
C THR A 50 -4.46 9.95 3.85
N MET A 51 -4.54 9.14 2.79
CA MET A 51 -3.45 8.23 2.41
C MET A 51 -2.21 8.93 1.86
N GLU A 52 -2.35 10.14 1.30
CA GLU A 52 -1.28 10.76 0.53
C GLU A 52 0.01 11.01 1.34
N PRO A 53 -0.05 11.59 2.57
CA PRO A 53 1.16 11.73 3.38
C PRO A 53 1.78 10.38 3.76
N MET A 54 0.94 9.37 3.98
CA MET A 54 1.39 8.02 4.34
C MET A 54 2.02 7.30 3.16
N ALA A 55 1.55 7.57 1.94
CA ALA A 55 2.16 7.06 0.71
C ALA A 55 3.59 7.58 0.53
N THR A 56 3.83 8.86 0.81
CA THR A 56 5.19 9.42 0.76
C THR A 56 6.15 8.70 1.72
N LEU A 57 5.69 8.36 2.93
CA LEU A 57 6.46 7.56 3.86
C LEU A 57 6.67 6.14 3.34
N GLY A 58 5.62 5.53 2.81
CA GLY A 58 5.67 4.15 2.30
C GLY A 58 6.58 3.97 1.10
N ASP A 59 6.65 4.96 0.22
CA ASP A 59 7.61 5.01 -0.89
C ASP A 59 9.06 4.94 -0.37
N ALA A 60 9.41 5.77 0.61
CA ALA A 60 10.73 5.75 1.24
C ALA A 60 11.05 4.42 1.96
N VAL A 61 10.03 3.81 2.60
CA VAL A 61 10.18 2.49 3.25
C VAL A 61 10.37 1.39 2.20
N LEU A 62 9.64 1.42 1.10
CA LEU A 62 9.79 0.48 -0.01
C LEU A 62 11.19 0.57 -0.62
N ASP A 63 11.67 1.78 -0.88
CA ASP A 63 13.03 2.05 -1.37
C ASP A 63 14.08 1.43 -0.44
N LEU A 64 13.95 1.66 0.87
CA LEU A 64 14.86 1.11 1.86
C LEU A 64 14.85 -0.43 1.89
N ILE A 65 13.67 -1.04 1.84
CA ILE A 65 13.54 -2.51 1.81
C ILE A 65 14.23 -3.07 0.57
N VAL A 66 13.97 -2.50 -0.59
CA VAL A 66 14.54 -2.96 -1.87
C VAL A 66 16.06 -2.83 -1.87
N ILE A 67 16.57 -1.65 -1.50
CA ILE A 67 18.03 -1.43 -1.40
C ILE A 67 18.68 -2.42 -0.42
N ASN A 68 18.08 -2.62 0.75
CA ASN A 68 18.62 -3.54 1.75
C ASN A 68 18.68 -4.99 1.25
N ARG A 69 17.68 -5.43 0.48
CA ARG A 69 17.68 -6.77 -0.14
C ARG A 69 18.77 -6.89 -1.20
N LEU A 70 18.82 -5.96 -2.15
CA LEU A 70 19.82 -5.95 -3.22
C LEU A 70 21.25 -5.88 -2.66
N TYR A 71 21.48 -5.10 -1.62
CA TYR A 71 22.78 -4.97 -0.97
C TYR A 71 23.24 -6.27 -0.31
N LYS A 72 22.35 -7.05 0.29
CA LYS A 72 22.65 -8.37 0.87
C LYS A 72 23.07 -9.38 -0.19
N ASP A 73 22.47 -9.32 -1.37
CA ASP A 73 22.76 -10.24 -2.48
C ASP A 73 24.04 -9.90 -3.25
N ARG A 74 24.90 -9.05 -2.69
CA ARG A 74 26.25 -8.70 -3.15
C ARG A 74 26.35 -7.72 -4.32
N GLU A 75 25.26 -7.10 -4.73
CA GLU A 75 25.36 -6.01 -5.69
C GLU A 75 25.88 -4.75 -4.98
N ARG A 76 27.20 -4.50 -5.08
CA ARG A 76 27.87 -3.39 -4.38
C ARG A 76 28.33 -2.28 -5.33
N ASP A 77 28.08 -2.45 -6.62
CA ASP A 77 28.31 -1.38 -7.59
C ASP A 77 27.15 -0.39 -7.51
N GLU A 78 27.47 0.89 -7.28
CA GLU A 78 26.48 1.96 -7.09
C GLU A 78 25.53 2.09 -8.28
N GLY A 79 26.06 2.06 -9.50
CA GLY A 79 25.25 2.21 -10.70
C GLY A 79 24.28 1.07 -10.91
N ARG A 80 24.73 -0.17 -10.67
CA ARG A 80 23.88 -1.37 -10.77
C ARG A 80 22.84 -1.40 -9.67
N LEU A 81 23.22 -1.07 -8.43
CA LEU A 81 22.30 -1.02 -7.31
C LEU A 81 21.16 -0.04 -7.57
N SER A 82 21.48 1.16 -8.09
CA SER A 82 20.46 2.15 -8.44
C SER A 82 19.55 1.68 -9.57
N GLN A 83 20.08 1.06 -10.61
CA GLN A 83 19.27 0.54 -11.72
C GLN A 83 18.37 -0.61 -11.31
N GLU A 84 18.86 -1.56 -10.49
CA GLU A 84 18.06 -2.67 -10.01
C GLU A 84 16.98 -2.17 -9.04
N LYS A 85 17.30 -1.20 -8.16
CA LYS A 85 16.28 -0.54 -7.31
C LYS A 85 15.16 0.05 -8.15
N GLU A 86 15.49 0.86 -9.17
CA GLU A 86 14.47 1.45 -10.04
C GLU A 86 13.58 0.42 -10.74
N LYS A 87 14.12 -0.73 -11.12
CA LYS A 87 13.32 -1.82 -11.70
C LYS A 87 12.34 -2.41 -10.68
N GLU A 88 12.79 -2.56 -9.43
CA GLU A 88 11.99 -3.18 -8.38
C GLU A 88 10.88 -2.26 -7.84
N VAL A 89 11.13 -0.95 -7.74
CA VAL A 89 10.16 0.03 -7.21
C VAL A 89 9.25 0.65 -8.29
N LYS A 90 9.29 0.17 -9.53
CA LYS A 90 8.45 0.74 -10.60
C LYS A 90 6.97 0.75 -10.24
N LYS A 91 6.32 1.89 -10.44
CA LYS A 91 4.86 2.07 -10.28
C LYS A 91 4.02 0.94 -10.90
N ARG A 92 4.48 0.36 -12.00
CA ARG A 92 3.81 -0.79 -12.62
C ARG A 92 3.73 -2.01 -11.70
N LYS A 93 4.72 -2.22 -10.81
CA LYS A 93 4.71 -3.35 -9.87
C LYS A 93 3.71 -3.14 -8.74
N THR A 94 3.71 -1.97 -8.14
CA THR A 94 2.76 -1.60 -7.09
C THR A 94 1.32 -1.60 -7.62
N CYS A 95 1.10 -1.07 -8.83
CA CYS A 95 -0.20 -1.12 -9.50
C CYS A 95 -0.64 -2.54 -9.83
N ALA A 96 0.26 -3.40 -10.32
CA ALA A 96 -0.04 -4.80 -10.57
C ALA A 96 -0.42 -5.54 -9.28
N LEU A 97 0.28 -5.24 -8.18
CA LEU A 97 -0.05 -5.77 -6.86
C LEU A 97 -1.45 -5.33 -6.42
N ALA A 98 -1.76 -4.03 -6.47
CA ALA A 98 -3.07 -3.50 -6.09
C ALA A 98 -4.22 -4.13 -6.88
N LYS A 99 -4.05 -4.30 -8.18
CA LYS A 99 -5.03 -4.97 -9.06
C LYS A 99 -5.22 -6.45 -8.67
N ARG A 100 -4.14 -7.18 -8.46
CA ARG A 100 -4.18 -8.59 -8.05
C ARG A 100 -4.88 -8.80 -6.72
N LEU A 101 -4.72 -7.86 -5.78
CA LEU A 101 -5.36 -7.88 -4.47
C LEU A 101 -6.82 -7.38 -4.49
N HIS A 102 -7.32 -6.90 -5.63
CA HIS A 102 -8.58 -6.15 -5.71
C HIS A 102 -8.65 -5.03 -4.66
N TYR A 103 -7.50 -4.34 -4.44
CA TYR A 103 -7.34 -3.43 -3.31
C TYR A 103 -8.29 -2.24 -3.37
N HIS A 104 -8.80 -1.88 -4.56
CA HIS A 104 -9.82 -0.84 -4.75
C HIS A 104 -11.09 -1.07 -3.92
N GLU A 105 -11.44 -2.32 -3.62
CA GLU A 105 -12.62 -2.67 -2.81
C GLU A 105 -12.47 -2.27 -1.33
N TYR A 106 -11.24 -2.02 -0.89
CA TYR A 106 -10.92 -1.63 0.48
C TYR A 106 -10.68 -0.13 0.63
N ILE A 107 -10.59 0.62 -0.45
CA ILE A 107 -10.32 2.07 -0.46
C ILE A 107 -11.60 2.85 -0.24
N ARG A 108 -11.50 3.94 0.50
CA ARG A 108 -12.57 4.93 0.69
C ARG A 108 -12.37 6.03 -0.34
N TRP A 109 -13.08 5.88 -1.44
CA TRP A 109 -13.02 6.78 -2.59
C TRP A 109 -13.85 8.05 -2.38
N GLY A 110 -13.53 9.12 -3.11
CA GLY A 110 -14.42 10.24 -3.29
C GLY A 110 -15.59 9.89 -4.23
N LYS A 111 -16.73 10.59 -4.11
CA LYS A 111 -17.92 10.31 -4.95
C LYS A 111 -17.63 10.34 -6.45
N GLY A 112 -16.86 11.34 -6.92
CA GLY A 112 -16.46 11.44 -8.32
C GLY A 112 -15.56 10.27 -8.73
N GLU A 113 -14.60 9.91 -7.89
CA GLU A 113 -13.70 8.78 -8.14
C GLU A 113 -14.45 7.44 -8.26
N GLU A 114 -15.51 7.25 -7.44
CA GLU A 114 -16.37 6.06 -7.52
C GLU A 114 -17.22 6.06 -8.79
N GLN A 115 -17.82 7.20 -9.15
CA GLN A 115 -18.63 7.33 -10.37
C GLN A 115 -17.81 7.04 -11.61
N ASP A 116 -16.62 7.58 -11.70
CA ASP A 116 -15.71 7.41 -12.85
C ASP A 116 -14.95 6.08 -12.81
N LYS A 117 -15.07 5.30 -11.71
CA LYS A 117 -14.32 4.05 -11.48
C LYS A 117 -12.85 4.21 -11.80
N ILE A 118 -12.23 5.23 -11.21
CA ILE A 118 -10.85 5.63 -11.53
C ILE A 118 -9.83 4.51 -11.37
N TRP A 119 -10.11 3.49 -10.58
CA TRP A 119 -9.28 2.29 -10.46
C TRP A 119 -9.18 1.47 -11.76
N ASN A 120 -10.03 1.72 -12.76
CA ASN A 120 -9.93 1.10 -14.08
C ASN A 120 -8.98 1.85 -15.02
N SER A 121 -8.74 3.14 -14.79
CA SER A 121 -8.04 4.01 -15.73
C SER A 121 -6.64 4.46 -15.29
N GLY A 122 -6.30 4.37 -13.99
CA GLY A 122 -5.14 5.05 -13.46
C GLY A 122 -4.06 4.16 -12.87
N VAL A 123 -2.84 4.24 -13.41
CA VAL A 123 -1.65 3.61 -12.83
C VAL A 123 -1.27 4.31 -11.53
N ASP A 124 -1.24 5.64 -11.51
CA ASP A 124 -0.75 6.42 -10.37
C ASP A 124 -1.60 6.28 -9.11
N THR A 125 -2.91 6.07 -9.26
CA THR A 125 -3.82 5.93 -8.11
C THR A 125 -3.52 4.66 -7.29
N PHE A 126 -3.25 3.56 -7.95
CA PHE A 126 -2.95 2.29 -7.28
C PHE A 126 -1.56 2.26 -6.65
N ASP A 127 -0.60 2.95 -7.25
CA ASP A 127 0.73 3.14 -6.69
C ASP A 127 0.62 3.78 -5.31
N THR A 128 -0.01 4.96 -5.24
CA THR A 128 -0.27 5.67 -3.99
C THR A 128 -0.98 4.79 -2.94
N CYS A 129 -1.93 3.94 -3.36
CA CYS A 129 -2.65 3.07 -2.43
C CYS A 129 -1.74 2.01 -1.80
N ILE A 130 -0.85 1.41 -2.56
CA ILE A 130 0.10 0.39 -2.04
C ILE A 130 1.18 1.04 -1.19
N GLU A 131 1.72 2.17 -1.62
CA GLU A 131 2.67 2.94 -0.82
C GLU A 131 2.06 3.33 0.54
N ALA A 132 0.82 3.80 0.55
CA ALA A 132 0.13 4.14 1.80
C ALA A 132 -0.06 2.91 2.70
N LEU A 133 -0.32 1.74 2.15
CA LEU A 133 -0.41 0.50 2.92
C LEU A 133 0.94 0.12 3.54
N ILE A 134 2.03 0.25 2.78
CA ILE A 134 3.40 0.01 3.28
C ILE A 134 3.72 0.98 4.42
N GLY A 135 3.45 2.27 4.23
CA GLY A 135 3.65 3.29 5.26
C GLY A 135 2.81 3.03 6.52
N ALA A 136 1.58 2.53 6.35
CA ALA A 136 0.71 2.19 7.46
C ALA A 136 1.25 1.04 8.30
N VAL A 137 1.69 -0.05 7.67
CA VAL A 137 2.29 -1.18 8.39
C VAL A 137 3.55 -0.75 9.13
N PHE A 138 4.39 0.05 8.48
CA PHE A 138 5.59 0.62 9.11
C PHE A 138 5.25 1.43 10.36
N LEU A 139 4.30 2.37 10.27
CA LEU A 139 3.90 3.24 11.39
C LEU A 139 3.26 2.48 12.54
N ASP A 140 2.34 1.56 12.23
CA ASP A 140 1.66 0.76 13.25
C ASP A 140 2.64 -0.13 14.00
N ALA A 141 3.57 -0.77 13.29
CA ALA A 141 4.62 -1.58 13.88
C ALA A 141 5.54 -0.74 14.78
N GLN A 142 5.99 0.43 14.32
CA GLN A 142 6.81 1.33 15.16
C GLN A 142 6.08 1.78 16.43
N LYS A 143 4.81 2.16 16.30
CA LYS A 143 3.99 2.57 17.43
C LYS A 143 3.78 1.42 18.43
N SER A 144 3.78 0.19 17.94
CA SER A 144 3.73 -1.04 18.72
C SER A 144 5.11 -1.54 19.20
N LYS A 145 6.17 -0.72 19.05
CA LYS A 145 7.56 -1.06 19.42
C LYS A 145 8.14 -2.26 18.65
N LEU A 146 7.65 -2.53 17.46
CA LEU A 146 8.16 -3.53 16.54
C LEU A 146 9.09 -2.89 15.50
N ASN A 147 9.80 -3.72 14.74
CA ASN A 147 10.61 -3.24 13.62
C ASN A 147 9.71 -2.98 12.40
N GLY A 148 9.40 -1.70 12.14
CA GLY A 148 8.51 -1.30 11.06
C GLY A 148 8.98 -1.71 9.67
N VAL A 149 10.27 -1.62 9.38
CA VAL A 149 10.85 -2.06 8.10
C VAL A 149 10.67 -3.56 7.90
N LYS A 150 10.96 -4.34 8.95
CA LYS A 150 10.81 -5.80 8.91
C LYS A 150 9.35 -6.21 8.69
N CYS A 151 8.41 -5.61 9.42
CA CYS A 151 6.99 -5.91 9.27
C CYS A 151 6.48 -5.57 7.87
N ALA A 152 6.88 -4.43 7.31
CA ALA A 152 6.53 -4.05 5.94
C ALA A 152 7.16 -5.00 4.89
N GLU A 153 8.42 -5.42 5.09
CA GLU A 153 9.07 -6.40 4.22
C GLU A 153 8.37 -7.76 4.26
N GLU A 154 8.03 -8.27 5.45
CA GLU A 154 7.31 -9.55 5.62
C GLU A 154 5.94 -9.51 4.91
N MET A 155 5.21 -8.41 5.01
CA MET A 155 3.98 -8.22 4.24
C MET A 155 4.24 -8.29 2.73
N LEU A 156 5.25 -7.58 2.22
CA LEU A 156 5.57 -7.57 0.78
C LEU A 156 6.02 -8.95 0.27
N VAL A 157 6.78 -9.70 1.07
CA VAL A 157 7.17 -11.09 0.78
C VAL A 157 5.93 -11.97 0.71
N ARG A 158 5.04 -11.90 1.68
CA ARG A 158 3.77 -12.64 1.67
C ARG A 158 2.93 -12.34 0.45
N LEU A 159 2.92 -11.07 0.04
CA LEU A 159 2.20 -10.61 -1.15
C LEU A 159 2.94 -10.94 -2.48
N HIS A 160 4.02 -11.69 -2.44
CA HIS A 160 4.84 -12.02 -3.61
C HIS A 160 5.19 -10.79 -4.46
N PHE A 161 5.54 -9.69 -3.79
CA PHE A 161 5.97 -8.47 -4.48
C PHE A 161 7.33 -8.65 -5.16
N PHE A 162 8.25 -9.31 -4.48
CA PHE A 162 9.59 -9.61 -4.98
C PHE A 162 9.58 -10.92 -5.77
N LYS A 163 10.00 -10.86 -7.04
CA LYS A 163 10.05 -12.04 -7.91
C LYS A 163 11.42 -12.71 -7.96
N ASN A 164 12.50 -11.93 -7.79
CA ASN A 164 13.86 -12.40 -8.05
C ASN A 164 14.92 -11.85 -7.08
N ILE A 165 14.54 -11.27 -5.96
CA ILE A 165 15.46 -10.74 -4.95
C ILE A 165 15.07 -11.15 -3.53
#